data_1aeb878dee4237490f86a9f42b61d652
#
_entry.id   1aeb878dee4237490f86a9f42b61d652
#
_cell.length_a   1.000
_cell.length_b   1.000
_cell.length_c   1.000
_cell.angle_alpha   90.00
_cell.angle_beta   90.00
_cell.angle_gamma   90.00
#
_symmetry.space_group_name_H-M   'P 1'
#
loop_
_entity.id
_entity.type
_entity.pdbx_description
1 polymer ?
#
loop_
_entity_poly.entity_id
_entity_poly.type
_entity_poly.pdbx_seq_one_letter_code
_entity_poly.pdbx_strand_id
1 'polypeptide(L)'
;MSDALLVLADGSVFPGRSIGAPGFTDGEVVFNTSMTGYQEMLTDPSYAGQLLVLTYPLIGNYGIDDRVEESARIQPTGLIVREAAVYASHLRSQATLRGFLAERGVVAIEGVDTRAVTRRIRMSGVMPGTITTTETASEAIARLRGFAGYDDVNWVDSVTTDHVFDWNVPPGEARHKVALLDGGVKRNIMRSLEARGCSVRVFPASTPADELLALGADGIVLSPGPGDPRLLDAMVGEVGKLIGKAPILGICLGHQVAARALGAGTFKLPFGHRGGNHPVQDVTTGKVTITAQNHGYAVDPDGLNSSAFVSHINLNDQTVEGIALRHEPLMTIQYHSEACPGPLDNAYIFDRFIEMMATVRGGVR
;
A
#
# COMPACT_ATOMS: atom_id res chain seq x y z
N MET A 1 27.55 17.07 3.01
CA MET A 1 26.20 16.78 3.51
C MET A 1 25.74 18.01 4.26
N SER A 2 24.64 18.59 3.88
CA SER A 2 24.04 19.75 4.56
C SER A 2 23.23 19.28 5.77
N ASP A 3 23.08 20.16 6.78
CA ASP A 3 22.18 19.92 7.89
C ASP A 3 20.74 19.84 7.39
N ALA A 4 19.93 19.05 8.07
CA ALA A 4 18.51 18.88 7.78
C ALA A 4 17.73 18.77 9.10
N LEU A 5 16.46 19.14 9.07
CA LEU A 5 15.53 19.00 10.19
C LEU A 5 14.33 18.18 9.78
N LEU A 6 13.92 17.25 10.64
CA LEU A 6 12.56 16.73 10.66
C LEU A 6 11.79 17.52 11.72
N VAL A 7 10.67 18.13 11.32
CA VAL A 7 9.79 18.90 12.19
C VAL A 7 8.39 18.31 12.14
N LEU A 8 7.80 18.01 13.31
CA LEU A 8 6.45 17.48 13.42
C LEU A 8 5.46 18.60 13.76
N ALA A 9 4.19 18.42 13.41
CA ALA A 9 3.13 19.41 13.67
C ALA A 9 2.93 19.72 15.15
N ASP A 10 3.33 18.83 16.07
CA ASP A 10 3.29 19.04 17.52
C ASP A 10 4.44 19.90 18.06
N GLY A 11 5.32 20.37 17.17
CA GLY A 11 6.49 21.18 17.52
C GLY A 11 7.76 20.37 17.82
N SER A 12 7.72 19.04 17.75
CA SER A 12 8.91 18.20 17.93
C SER A 12 9.89 18.41 16.77
N VAL A 13 11.18 18.58 17.09
CA VAL A 13 12.25 18.82 16.12
C VAL A 13 13.34 17.77 16.29
N PHE A 14 13.73 17.13 15.19
CA PHE A 14 14.79 16.13 15.16
C PHE A 14 15.85 16.58 14.14
N PRO A 15 17.05 16.96 14.60
CA PRO A 15 18.14 17.32 13.70
C PRO A 15 18.76 16.08 13.05
N GLY A 16 19.28 16.27 11.84
CA GLY A 16 19.96 15.23 11.08
C GLY A 16 20.76 15.80 9.91
N ARG A 17 21.04 14.95 8.93
CA ARG A 17 21.80 15.31 7.73
C ARG A 17 21.02 14.92 6.49
N SER A 18 21.05 15.76 5.46
CA SER A 18 20.45 15.45 4.17
C SER A 18 21.18 14.31 3.47
N ILE A 19 20.39 13.36 2.91
CA ILE A 19 20.88 12.24 2.10
C ILE A 19 20.18 12.16 0.74
N GLY A 20 19.32 13.10 0.40
CA GLY A 20 18.57 13.19 -0.84
C GLY A 20 18.69 14.56 -1.49
N ALA A 21 17.63 15.00 -2.16
CA ALA A 21 17.55 16.33 -2.76
C ALA A 21 17.50 17.44 -1.70
N PRO A 22 18.01 18.64 -2.01
CA PRO A 22 17.82 19.82 -1.17
C PRO A 22 16.38 20.34 -1.27
N GLY A 23 15.98 21.16 -0.27
CA GLY A 23 14.65 21.78 -0.21
C GLY A 23 13.85 21.33 0.98
N PHE A 24 12.54 21.30 0.85
CA PHE A 24 11.65 20.77 1.86
C PHE A 24 10.55 19.90 1.25
N THR A 25 9.95 19.06 2.06
CA THR A 25 8.79 18.23 1.68
C THR A 25 7.92 17.96 2.89
N ASP A 26 6.60 18.04 2.68
CA ASP A 26 5.60 17.83 3.70
C ASP A 26 4.88 16.48 3.47
N GLY A 27 4.30 15.94 4.55
CA GLY A 27 3.48 14.75 4.47
C GLY A 27 3.01 14.27 5.83
N GLU A 28 2.13 13.28 5.83
CA GLU A 28 1.77 12.55 7.05
C GLU A 28 2.93 11.65 7.47
N VAL A 29 3.45 11.83 8.69
CA VAL A 29 4.60 11.04 9.17
C VAL A 29 4.13 9.68 9.63
N VAL A 30 4.61 8.64 8.94
CA VAL A 30 4.30 7.24 9.23
C VAL A 30 5.58 6.43 9.42
N PHE A 31 5.50 5.28 10.08
CA PHE A 31 6.67 4.41 10.26
C PHE A 31 6.40 2.98 9.79
N ASN A 32 7.44 2.31 9.31
CA ASN A 32 7.41 0.88 8.99
C ASN A 32 8.48 0.14 9.79
N THR A 33 8.10 -1.03 10.31
CA THR A 33 8.95 -1.85 11.20
C THR A 33 9.67 -2.99 10.48
N SER A 34 9.52 -3.13 9.16
CA SER A 34 10.22 -4.15 8.37
C SER A 34 11.73 -3.96 8.42
N MET A 35 12.47 -5.07 8.49
CA MET A 35 13.93 -5.05 8.54
C MET A 35 14.59 -4.93 7.16
N THR A 36 13.85 -5.27 6.10
CA THR A 36 14.31 -5.28 4.70
C THR A 36 13.21 -4.73 3.80
N GLY A 37 13.51 -4.50 2.51
CA GLY A 37 12.53 -4.09 1.52
C GLY A 37 12.35 -2.58 1.43
N TYR A 38 13.38 -1.80 1.75
CA TYR A 38 13.27 -0.33 1.69
C TYR A 38 12.98 0.20 0.28
N GLN A 39 13.48 -0.45 -0.78
CA GLN A 39 13.21 -0.02 -2.15
C GLN A 39 11.77 -0.32 -2.55
N GLU A 40 11.27 -1.49 -2.18
CA GLU A 40 9.87 -1.87 -2.38
C GLU A 40 8.95 -0.90 -1.63
N MET A 41 9.25 -0.55 -0.37
CA MET A 41 8.49 0.46 0.37
C MET A 41 8.58 1.85 -0.27
N LEU A 42 9.75 2.25 -0.78
CA LEU A 42 9.91 3.54 -1.47
C LEU A 42 9.12 3.61 -2.78
N THR A 43 8.85 2.49 -3.41
CA THR A 43 8.12 2.42 -4.69
C THR A 43 6.68 1.92 -4.55
N ASP A 44 6.20 1.66 -3.32
CA ASP A 44 4.82 1.28 -3.03
C ASP A 44 3.88 2.49 -3.10
N PRO A 45 2.91 2.52 -4.06
CA PRO A 45 1.96 3.62 -4.20
C PRO A 45 1.17 3.96 -2.94
N SER A 46 0.96 3.02 -2.04
CA SER A 46 0.24 3.23 -0.79
C SER A 46 0.92 4.22 0.17
N TYR A 47 2.17 4.62 -0.09
CA TYR A 47 2.85 5.69 0.65
C TYR A 47 2.71 7.08 0.03
N ALA A 48 1.96 7.28 -1.04
CA ALA A 48 1.78 8.62 -1.60
C ALA A 48 1.26 9.61 -0.54
N GLY A 49 1.85 10.81 -0.51
CA GLY A 49 1.52 11.86 0.48
C GLY A 49 2.10 11.66 1.89
N GLN A 50 2.94 10.64 2.11
CA GLN A 50 3.47 10.30 3.43
C GLN A 50 4.99 10.53 3.51
N LEU A 51 5.47 10.91 4.70
CA LEU A 51 6.88 10.88 5.09
C LEU A 51 7.16 9.55 5.77
N LEU A 52 8.00 8.72 5.15
CA LEU A 52 8.25 7.36 5.61
C LEU A 52 9.44 7.28 6.58
N VAL A 53 9.18 6.86 7.81
CA VAL A 53 10.21 6.53 8.81
C VAL A 53 10.49 5.03 8.75
N LEU A 54 11.73 4.65 8.48
CA LEU A 54 12.18 3.26 8.59
C LEU A 54 12.83 3.03 9.95
N THR A 55 12.26 2.12 10.73
CA THR A 55 12.71 1.88 12.11
C THR A 55 13.96 1.00 12.19
N TYR A 56 14.27 0.24 11.13
CA TYR A 56 15.49 -0.53 11.06
C TYR A 56 16.71 0.42 11.04
N PRO A 57 17.77 0.13 11.82
CA PRO A 57 18.84 1.11 12.06
C PRO A 57 19.66 1.48 10.83
N LEU A 58 19.95 0.53 9.94
CA LEU A 58 20.79 0.71 8.76
C LEU A 58 19.99 0.43 7.48
N ILE A 59 19.82 1.44 6.65
CA ILE A 59 19.06 1.38 5.40
C ILE A 59 20.02 1.60 4.21
N GLY A 60 19.74 0.95 3.06
CA GLY A 60 20.56 1.10 1.85
C GLY A 60 21.74 0.12 1.75
N ASN A 61 21.90 -0.79 2.68
CA ASN A 61 23.02 -1.71 2.78
C ASN A 61 23.13 -2.71 1.62
N TYR A 62 22.05 -3.04 0.91
CA TYR A 62 22.06 -3.90 -0.28
C TYR A 62 21.83 -3.15 -1.60
N GLY A 63 21.76 -1.81 -1.56
CA GLY A 63 21.66 -0.96 -2.75
C GLY A 63 20.29 -0.99 -3.41
N ILE A 64 20.25 -0.66 -4.70
CA ILE A 64 19.07 -0.55 -5.54
C ILE A 64 19.15 -1.59 -6.67
N ASP A 65 18.05 -2.29 -6.92
CA ASP A 65 17.85 -3.26 -8.01
C ASP A 65 16.51 -2.94 -8.70
N ASP A 66 16.51 -2.58 -9.99
CA ASP A 66 15.34 -2.17 -10.78
C ASP A 66 14.23 -3.25 -10.86
N ARG A 67 14.58 -4.52 -10.62
CA ARG A 67 13.64 -5.64 -10.66
C ARG A 67 12.69 -5.73 -9.47
N VAL A 68 13.02 -5.05 -8.35
CA VAL A 68 12.21 -5.10 -7.12
C VAL A 68 11.33 -3.87 -6.93
N GLU A 69 11.34 -2.93 -7.89
CA GLU A 69 10.44 -1.78 -7.86
C GLU A 69 8.98 -2.21 -7.96
N GLU A 70 8.13 -1.64 -7.10
CA GLU A 70 6.70 -1.89 -7.06
C GLU A 70 5.88 -0.91 -7.91
N SER A 71 6.48 0.23 -8.31
CA SER A 71 5.94 1.19 -9.29
C SER A 71 7.08 1.95 -9.98
N ALA A 72 6.74 2.84 -10.92
CA ALA A 72 7.73 3.54 -11.74
C ALA A 72 8.47 4.69 -11.04
N ARG A 73 8.03 5.09 -9.82
CA ARG A 73 8.61 6.24 -9.10
C ARG A 73 8.68 5.99 -7.60
N ILE A 74 9.42 6.83 -6.89
CA ILE A 74 9.35 6.91 -5.43
C ILE A 74 8.01 7.56 -5.07
N GLN A 75 7.28 6.96 -4.16
CA GLN A 75 5.92 7.34 -3.80
C GLN A 75 5.82 8.16 -2.51
N PRO A 76 6.53 7.81 -1.40
CA PRO A 76 6.55 8.69 -0.23
C PRO A 76 7.18 10.03 -0.60
N THR A 77 6.68 11.09 -0.01
CA THR A 77 7.17 12.45 -0.26
C THR A 77 8.58 12.66 0.30
N GLY A 78 8.97 11.89 1.32
CA GLY A 78 10.31 11.92 1.89
C GLY A 78 10.64 10.70 2.73
N LEU A 79 11.94 10.52 3.01
CA LEU A 79 12.47 9.38 3.75
C LEU A 79 13.22 9.82 5.02
N ILE A 80 12.95 9.16 6.13
CA ILE A 80 13.56 9.41 7.43
C ILE A 80 14.21 8.12 7.93
N VAL A 81 15.53 8.15 8.16
CA VAL A 81 16.30 6.98 8.60
C VAL A 81 17.25 7.32 9.76
N ARG A 82 17.63 6.31 10.51
CA ARG A 82 18.67 6.42 11.52
C ARG A 82 20.03 6.56 10.86
N GLU A 83 20.35 5.67 9.93
CA GLU A 83 21.61 5.63 9.19
C GLU A 83 21.38 5.11 7.77
N ALA A 84 21.95 5.80 6.77
CA ALA A 84 21.98 5.36 5.40
C ALA A 84 23.37 4.83 5.05
N ALA A 85 23.45 3.60 4.57
CA ALA A 85 24.69 2.96 4.14
C ALA A 85 25.41 3.82 3.09
N VAL A 86 26.71 4.01 3.27
CA VAL A 86 27.56 4.73 2.31
C VAL A 86 27.81 3.89 1.08
N TYR A 87 27.99 2.58 1.28
CA TYR A 87 28.26 1.60 0.23
C TYR A 87 27.19 0.52 0.25
N ALA A 88 26.77 0.11 -0.95
CA ALA A 88 25.92 -1.04 -1.13
C ALA A 88 26.76 -2.32 -1.26
N SER A 89 26.34 -3.39 -0.59
CA SER A 89 27.05 -4.69 -0.57
C SER A 89 26.11 -5.81 -1.00
N HIS A 90 25.75 -5.81 -2.29
CA HIS A 90 24.95 -6.87 -2.89
C HIS A 90 25.29 -7.07 -4.36
N LEU A 91 25.30 -8.32 -4.83
CA LEU A 91 25.70 -8.68 -6.21
C LEU A 91 24.88 -7.94 -7.29
N ARG A 92 23.62 -7.64 -7.01
CA ARG A 92 22.69 -7.00 -7.95
C ARG A 92 22.53 -5.49 -7.73
N SER A 93 23.30 -4.91 -6.83
CA SER A 93 23.24 -3.46 -6.59
C SER A 93 23.70 -2.68 -7.82
N GLN A 94 22.85 -1.83 -8.33
CA GLN A 94 23.11 -0.93 -9.47
C GLN A 94 23.40 0.49 -9.00
N ALA A 95 22.89 0.88 -7.82
CA ALA A 95 23.07 2.21 -7.25
C ALA A 95 23.03 2.18 -5.72
N THR A 96 23.52 3.24 -5.08
CA THR A 96 23.31 3.45 -3.65
C THR A 96 21.95 4.07 -3.38
N LEU A 97 21.42 3.91 -2.16
CA LEU A 97 20.16 4.57 -1.76
C LEU A 97 20.26 6.10 -1.91
N ARG A 98 21.41 6.72 -1.53
CA ARG A 98 21.63 8.17 -1.67
C ARG A 98 21.56 8.63 -3.12
N GLY A 99 22.19 7.91 -4.05
CA GLY A 99 22.12 8.17 -5.48
C GLY A 99 20.68 8.11 -5.99
N PHE A 100 19.97 7.03 -5.64
CA PHE A 100 18.58 6.82 -6.04
C PHE A 100 17.63 7.93 -5.57
N LEU A 101 17.77 8.37 -4.31
CA LEU A 101 16.97 9.48 -3.77
C LEU A 101 17.29 10.81 -4.45
N ALA A 102 18.57 11.11 -4.67
CA ALA A 102 19.02 12.35 -5.30
C ALA A 102 18.59 12.45 -6.76
N GLU A 103 18.76 11.38 -7.54
CA GLU A 103 18.35 11.31 -8.95
C GLU A 103 16.83 11.46 -9.13
N ARG A 104 16.06 10.96 -8.18
CA ARG A 104 14.59 11.04 -8.18
C ARG A 104 14.06 12.32 -7.51
N GLY A 105 14.93 13.22 -7.04
CA GLY A 105 14.56 14.50 -6.43
C GLY A 105 13.87 14.38 -5.07
N VAL A 106 14.08 13.29 -4.34
CA VAL A 106 13.42 13.03 -3.05
C VAL A 106 14.21 13.63 -1.90
N VAL A 107 13.54 14.42 -1.06
CA VAL A 107 14.14 14.97 0.17
C VAL A 107 14.20 13.88 1.23
N ALA A 108 15.36 13.69 1.83
CA ALA A 108 15.55 12.61 2.81
C ALA A 108 16.58 13.00 3.88
N ILE A 109 16.39 12.47 5.08
CA ILE A 109 17.19 12.79 6.27
C ILE A 109 17.70 11.53 6.98
N GLU A 110 18.97 11.55 7.38
CA GLU A 110 19.57 10.55 8.27
C GLU A 110 20.04 11.17 9.60
N GLY A 111 20.41 10.31 10.54
CA GLY A 111 20.89 10.73 11.88
C GLY A 111 19.76 10.97 12.87
N VAL A 112 18.52 10.77 12.44
CA VAL A 112 17.31 10.95 13.26
C VAL A 112 17.17 9.81 14.27
N ASP A 113 16.75 10.13 15.50
CA ASP A 113 16.29 9.10 16.43
C ASP A 113 14.91 8.55 15.99
N THR A 114 14.93 7.61 15.06
CA THR A 114 13.72 6.99 14.50
C THR A 114 12.88 6.28 15.56
N ARG A 115 13.50 5.81 16.66
CA ARG A 115 12.78 5.22 17.78
C ARG A 115 11.98 6.30 18.54
N ALA A 116 12.56 7.48 18.78
CA ALA A 116 11.85 8.60 19.43
C ALA A 116 10.67 9.06 18.56
N VAL A 117 10.87 9.23 17.24
CA VAL A 117 9.79 9.57 16.28
C VAL A 117 8.68 8.51 16.33
N THR A 118 9.02 7.22 16.22
CA THR A 118 8.05 6.12 16.25
C THR A 118 7.25 6.11 17.55
N ARG A 119 7.91 6.28 18.70
CA ARG A 119 7.21 6.36 20.00
C ARG A 119 6.25 7.55 20.06
N ARG A 120 6.65 8.69 19.50
CA ARG A 120 5.80 9.89 19.44
C ARG A 120 4.53 9.62 18.65
N ILE A 121 4.66 9.07 17.43
CA ILE A 121 3.53 8.73 16.57
C ILE A 121 2.62 7.68 17.23
N ARG A 122 3.19 6.66 17.88
CA ARG A 122 2.38 5.65 18.57
C ARG A 122 1.55 6.20 19.73
N MET A 123 2.03 7.24 20.41
CA MET A 123 1.34 7.86 21.55
C MET A 123 0.31 8.90 21.12
N SER A 124 0.61 9.67 20.08
CA SER A 124 -0.17 10.84 19.67
C SER A 124 -0.96 10.64 18.37
N GLY A 125 -0.80 9.50 17.70
CA GLY A 125 -1.29 9.26 16.35
C GLY A 125 -0.34 9.78 15.27
N VAL A 126 -0.63 9.38 14.00
CA VAL A 126 0.05 9.97 12.84
C VAL A 126 -0.27 11.44 12.75
N MET A 127 0.68 12.23 12.27
CA MET A 127 0.54 13.68 12.19
C MET A 127 1.33 14.24 11.01
N PRO A 128 1.00 15.45 10.54
CA PRO A 128 1.81 16.16 9.57
C PRO A 128 3.23 16.42 10.07
N GLY A 129 4.18 16.39 9.15
CA GLY A 129 5.55 16.78 9.38
C GLY A 129 6.22 17.28 8.13
N THR A 130 7.44 17.76 8.27
CA THR A 130 8.26 18.22 7.16
C THR A 130 9.71 17.82 7.35
N ILE A 131 10.37 17.46 6.25
CA ILE A 131 11.84 17.41 6.18
C ILE A 131 12.28 18.67 5.47
N THR A 132 13.23 19.42 6.04
CA THR A 132 13.75 20.64 5.43
C THR A 132 15.27 20.77 5.55
N THR A 133 15.89 21.30 4.50
CA THR A 133 17.31 21.67 4.46
C THR A 133 17.51 23.20 4.32
N THR A 134 16.41 23.95 4.24
CA THR A 134 16.41 25.39 3.87
C THR A 134 15.69 26.27 4.86
N GLU A 135 14.87 25.70 5.75
CA GLU A 135 14.06 26.45 6.70
C GLU A 135 14.57 26.24 8.14
N THR A 136 14.32 27.21 9.00
CA THR A 136 14.41 27.03 10.46
C THR A 136 13.21 26.23 10.98
N ALA A 137 13.34 25.66 12.16
CA ALA A 137 12.24 24.93 12.80
C ALA A 137 10.98 25.82 12.97
N SER A 138 11.14 27.09 13.27
CA SER A 138 10.03 28.03 13.46
C SER A 138 9.28 28.31 12.15
N GLU A 139 10.00 28.47 11.04
CA GLU A 139 9.41 28.66 9.71
C GLU A 139 8.65 27.39 9.27
N ALA A 140 9.27 26.23 9.44
CA ALA A 140 8.67 24.94 9.13
C ALA A 140 7.37 24.69 9.93
N ILE A 141 7.35 24.98 11.24
CA ILE A 141 6.16 24.87 12.09
C ILE A 141 5.06 25.83 11.61
N ALA A 142 5.42 27.08 11.28
CA ALA A 142 4.47 28.06 10.80
C ALA A 142 3.79 27.62 9.49
N ARG A 143 4.56 27.02 8.57
CA ARG A 143 4.08 26.51 7.30
C ARG A 143 3.20 25.25 7.48
N LEU A 144 3.56 24.33 8.35
CA LEU A 144 2.78 23.13 8.66
C LEU A 144 1.38 23.41 9.20
N ARG A 145 1.16 24.59 9.81
CA ARG A 145 -0.19 24.99 10.24
C ARG A 145 -1.18 25.19 9.09
N GLY A 146 -0.68 25.46 7.89
CA GLY A 146 -1.47 25.59 6.66
C GLY A 146 -1.47 24.33 5.79
N PHE A 147 -0.88 23.24 6.25
CA PHE A 147 -0.83 21.98 5.50
C PHE A 147 -2.23 21.35 5.48
N ALA A 148 -2.74 21.08 4.27
CA ALA A 148 -3.96 20.32 4.09
C ALA A 148 -3.79 18.90 4.69
N GLY A 149 -4.78 18.44 5.42
CA GLY A 149 -4.74 17.10 6.03
C GLY A 149 -4.56 15.99 4.99
N TYR A 150 -3.84 14.95 5.36
CA TYR A 150 -3.70 13.76 4.49
C TYR A 150 -5.06 13.16 4.11
N ASP A 151 -6.01 13.22 5.04
CA ASP A 151 -7.35 12.67 4.94
C ASP A 151 -8.30 13.48 4.04
N ASP A 152 -7.88 14.69 3.62
CA ASP A 152 -8.69 15.59 2.79
C ASP A 152 -8.35 15.49 1.29
N VAL A 153 -7.37 14.64 0.92
CA VAL A 153 -6.86 14.50 -0.44
C VAL A 153 -7.14 13.11 -1.00
N ASN A 154 -7.74 13.05 -2.19
CA ASN A 154 -7.85 11.80 -2.95
C ASN A 154 -6.48 11.43 -3.56
N TRP A 155 -5.70 10.67 -2.81
CA TRP A 155 -4.37 10.24 -3.24
C TRP A 155 -4.39 9.20 -4.37
N VAL A 156 -5.50 8.50 -4.58
CA VAL A 156 -5.66 7.54 -5.69
C VAL A 156 -5.46 8.23 -7.04
N ASP A 157 -5.98 9.45 -7.22
CA ASP A 157 -5.83 10.22 -8.46
C ASP A 157 -4.36 10.52 -8.81
N SER A 158 -3.47 10.50 -7.81
CA SER A 158 -2.04 10.75 -8.01
C SER A 158 -1.23 9.52 -8.37
N VAL A 159 -1.78 8.31 -8.19
CA VAL A 159 -1.04 7.04 -8.35
C VAL A 159 -1.66 6.08 -9.36
N THR A 160 -2.95 6.22 -9.65
CA THR A 160 -3.62 5.39 -10.66
C THR A 160 -3.00 5.62 -12.05
N THR A 161 -3.06 4.61 -12.90
CA THR A 161 -2.67 4.78 -14.31
C THR A 161 -3.60 5.77 -15.04
N ASP A 162 -3.07 6.48 -16.00
CA ASP A 162 -3.82 7.43 -16.84
C ASP A 162 -4.43 6.78 -18.11
N HIS A 163 -4.06 5.53 -18.41
CA HIS A 163 -4.55 4.79 -19.57
C HIS A 163 -4.64 3.30 -19.29
N VAL A 164 -5.48 2.61 -20.03
CA VAL A 164 -5.58 1.14 -20.00
C VAL A 164 -4.34 0.53 -20.65
N PHE A 165 -3.75 -0.47 -19.99
CA PHE A 165 -2.61 -1.21 -20.55
C PHE A 165 -2.66 -2.68 -20.20
N ASP A 166 -2.01 -3.50 -21.03
CA ASP A 166 -1.78 -4.91 -20.73
C ASP A 166 -0.44 -5.08 -20.01
N TRP A 167 -0.46 -5.73 -18.84
CA TRP A 167 0.75 -6.25 -18.20
C TRP A 167 1.30 -7.40 -19.05
N ASN A 168 2.56 -7.79 -18.85
CA ASN A 168 3.19 -8.86 -19.60
C ASN A 168 2.23 -10.04 -19.86
N VAL A 169 2.23 -10.52 -21.10
CA VAL A 169 1.47 -11.72 -21.45
C VAL A 169 2.31 -12.94 -21.07
N PRO A 170 1.77 -13.89 -20.28
CA PRO A 170 2.53 -15.08 -19.90
C PRO A 170 2.97 -15.87 -21.15
N PRO A 171 4.10 -16.59 -21.10
CA PRO A 171 4.55 -17.45 -22.18
C PRO A 171 3.46 -18.51 -22.51
N GLY A 172 2.96 -18.52 -23.74
CA GLY A 172 1.86 -19.39 -24.15
C GLY A 172 0.47 -18.74 -24.06
N GLU A 173 -0.59 -19.54 -24.22
CA GLU A 173 -1.96 -19.05 -24.01
C GLU A 173 -2.24 -18.83 -22.52
N ALA A 174 -2.75 -17.64 -22.18
CA ALA A 174 -3.20 -17.34 -20.83
C ALA A 174 -4.36 -18.27 -20.42
N ARG A 175 -4.28 -18.86 -19.23
CA ARG A 175 -5.32 -19.72 -18.68
C ARG A 175 -6.53 -18.92 -18.20
N HIS A 176 -6.27 -17.72 -17.67
CA HIS A 176 -7.27 -16.80 -17.14
C HIS A 176 -6.98 -15.38 -17.60
N LYS A 177 -8.04 -14.62 -17.80
CA LYS A 177 -7.99 -13.19 -18.08
C LYS A 177 -8.46 -12.41 -16.86
N VAL A 178 -7.65 -11.49 -16.37
CA VAL A 178 -7.94 -10.67 -15.18
C VAL A 178 -8.05 -9.22 -15.58
N ALA A 179 -9.14 -8.55 -15.17
CA ALA A 179 -9.24 -7.10 -15.15
C ALA A 179 -8.73 -6.59 -13.79
N LEU A 180 -7.82 -5.63 -13.78
CA LEU A 180 -7.29 -5.02 -12.56
C LEU A 180 -7.66 -3.55 -12.53
N LEU A 181 -8.43 -3.13 -11.50
CA LEU A 181 -8.76 -1.74 -11.23
C LEU A 181 -7.64 -1.13 -10.38
N ASP A 182 -6.94 -0.14 -10.94
CA ASP A 182 -5.72 0.44 -10.35
C ASP A 182 -6.02 1.62 -9.43
N GLY A 183 -6.06 1.36 -8.13
CA GLY A 183 -6.08 2.39 -7.09
C GLY A 183 -4.68 2.75 -6.55
N GLY A 184 -3.63 2.14 -7.11
CA GLY A 184 -2.24 2.24 -6.66
C GLY A 184 -1.60 0.85 -6.61
N VAL A 185 -1.60 0.14 -7.75
CA VAL A 185 -1.17 -1.25 -7.83
C VAL A 185 0.32 -1.41 -7.61
N LYS A 186 0.69 -2.41 -6.84
CA LYS A 186 2.07 -2.90 -6.72
C LYS A 186 2.33 -3.91 -7.84
N ARG A 187 3.48 -3.76 -8.51
CA ARG A 187 3.89 -4.65 -9.61
C ARG A 187 3.90 -6.13 -9.21
N ASN A 188 4.17 -6.44 -7.94
CA ASN A 188 4.22 -7.82 -7.49
C ASN A 188 2.84 -8.51 -7.48
N ILE A 189 1.75 -7.77 -7.44
CA ILE A 189 0.40 -8.33 -7.65
C ILE A 189 0.28 -8.86 -9.08
N MET A 190 0.69 -8.07 -10.07
CA MET A 190 0.65 -8.47 -11.47
C MET A 190 1.61 -9.62 -11.76
N ARG A 191 2.85 -9.59 -11.18
CA ARG A 191 3.81 -10.72 -11.27
C ARG A 191 3.23 -12.01 -10.65
N SER A 192 2.51 -11.90 -9.54
CA SER A 192 1.89 -13.04 -8.85
C SER A 192 0.77 -13.68 -9.67
N LEU A 193 -0.01 -12.88 -10.37
CA LEU A 193 -1.05 -13.33 -11.31
C LEU A 193 -0.42 -13.95 -12.57
N GLU A 194 0.58 -13.29 -13.16
CA GLU A 194 1.32 -13.78 -14.33
C GLU A 194 1.97 -15.14 -14.07
N ALA A 195 2.63 -15.31 -12.90
CA ALA A 195 3.23 -16.58 -12.49
C ALA A 195 2.22 -17.73 -12.39
N ARG A 196 0.92 -17.42 -12.26
CA ARG A 196 -0.19 -18.38 -12.24
C ARG A 196 -0.89 -18.53 -13.59
N GLY A 197 -0.33 -17.94 -14.65
CA GLY A 197 -0.83 -18.06 -16.01
C GLY A 197 -1.97 -17.10 -16.33
N CYS A 198 -2.13 -16.00 -15.62
CA CYS A 198 -3.10 -14.96 -15.95
C CYS A 198 -2.52 -13.95 -16.94
N SER A 199 -3.32 -13.52 -17.92
CA SER A 199 -3.14 -12.22 -18.58
C SER A 199 -3.85 -11.15 -17.76
N VAL A 200 -3.20 -10.00 -17.54
CA VAL A 200 -3.73 -8.92 -16.71
C VAL A 200 -3.87 -7.67 -17.56
N ARG A 201 -5.08 -7.12 -17.63
CA ARG A 201 -5.35 -5.78 -18.18
C ARG A 201 -5.65 -4.84 -17.04
N VAL A 202 -4.90 -3.76 -16.99
CA VAL A 202 -4.97 -2.74 -15.94
C VAL A 202 -5.81 -1.56 -16.42
N PHE A 203 -6.72 -1.12 -15.57
CA PHE A 203 -7.65 -0.04 -15.83
C PHE A 203 -7.48 1.07 -14.78
N PRO A 204 -7.61 2.35 -15.15
CA PRO A 204 -7.66 3.46 -14.19
C PRO A 204 -8.74 3.28 -13.12
N ALA A 205 -8.52 3.83 -11.93
CA ALA A 205 -9.48 3.76 -10.81
C ALA A 205 -10.87 4.33 -11.14
N SER A 206 -10.93 5.27 -12.09
CA SER A 206 -12.16 5.93 -12.54
C SER A 206 -12.96 5.14 -13.59
N THR A 207 -12.48 3.94 -13.99
CA THR A 207 -13.12 3.16 -15.05
C THR A 207 -14.50 2.66 -14.63
N PRO A 208 -15.55 2.88 -15.44
CA PRO A 208 -16.90 2.37 -15.15
C PRO A 208 -16.96 0.83 -15.13
N ALA A 209 -17.84 0.28 -14.32
CA ALA A 209 -18.04 -1.15 -14.17
C ALA A 209 -18.35 -1.85 -15.52
N ASP A 210 -19.17 -1.21 -16.35
CA ASP A 210 -19.56 -1.78 -17.65
C ASP A 210 -18.36 -1.97 -18.60
N GLU A 211 -17.35 -1.08 -18.53
CA GLU A 211 -16.11 -1.20 -19.31
C GLU A 211 -15.25 -2.37 -18.82
N LEU A 212 -15.11 -2.53 -17.49
CA LEU A 212 -14.43 -3.68 -16.91
C LEU A 212 -15.11 -5.00 -17.28
N LEU A 213 -16.45 -5.05 -17.24
CA LEU A 213 -17.23 -6.23 -17.60
C LEU A 213 -17.17 -6.53 -19.10
N ALA A 214 -17.08 -5.50 -19.96
CA ALA A 214 -16.95 -5.64 -21.41
C ALA A 214 -15.68 -6.39 -21.84
N LEU A 215 -14.64 -6.41 -20.99
CA LEU A 215 -13.43 -7.21 -21.22
C LEU A 215 -13.73 -8.72 -21.28
N GLY A 216 -14.82 -9.18 -20.64
CA GLY A 216 -15.11 -10.60 -20.46
C GLY A 216 -14.02 -11.31 -19.67
N ALA A 217 -13.51 -10.68 -18.62
CA ALA A 217 -12.49 -11.23 -17.73
C ALA A 217 -13.06 -12.41 -16.92
N ASP A 218 -12.20 -13.39 -16.61
CA ASP A 218 -12.55 -14.50 -15.72
C ASP A 218 -12.62 -14.04 -14.25
N GLY A 219 -11.94 -12.94 -13.90
CA GLY A 219 -11.99 -12.32 -12.58
C GLY A 219 -11.50 -10.88 -12.57
N ILE A 220 -11.82 -10.18 -11.47
CA ILE A 220 -11.47 -8.77 -11.25
C ILE A 220 -10.64 -8.64 -9.99
N VAL A 221 -9.54 -7.88 -10.06
CA VAL A 221 -8.73 -7.50 -8.90
C VAL A 221 -8.93 -6.02 -8.61
N LEU A 222 -9.27 -5.69 -7.36
CA LEU A 222 -9.28 -4.33 -6.85
C LEU A 222 -7.95 -4.14 -6.10
N SER A 223 -7.10 -3.24 -6.59
CA SER A 223 -5.74 -3.10 -6.10
C SER A 223 -5.65 -2.39 -4.75
N PRO A 224 -4.48 -2.42 -4.08
CA PRO A 224 -4.12 -1.49 -3.01
C PRO A 224 -4.16 -0.04 -3.48
N GLY A 225 -3.98 0.87 -2.53
CA GLY A 225 -3.82 2.29 -2.81
C GLY A 225 -3.71 3.14 -1.55
N PRO A 226 -3.36 4.43 -1.70
CA PRO A 226 -3.22 5.40 -0.63
C PRO A 226 -4.54 6.10 -0.29
N GLY A 227 -4.56 6.77 0.87
CA GLY A 227 -5.59 7.73 1.22
C GLY A 227 -6.76 7.17 2.02
N ASP A 228 -7.73 8.04 2.25
CA ASP A 228 -8.94 7.72 2.98
C ASP A 228 -9.99 7.10 2.02
N PRO A 229 -10.43 5.86 2.25
CA PRO A 229 -11.44 5.24 1.40
C PRO A 229 -12.77 5.99 1.38
N ARG A 230 -13.06 6.86 2.36
CA ARG A 230 -14.29 7.70 2.39
C ARG A 230 -14.34 8.73 1.27
N LEU A 231 -13.22 9.07 0.65
CA LEU A 231 -13.15 9.99 -0.49
C LEU A 231 -13.43 9.30 -1.83
N LEU A 232 -13.66 7.99 -1.86
CA LEU A 232 -13.75 7.17 -3.06
C LEU A 232 -15.19 6.72 -3.40
N ASP A 233 -16.20 7.53 -3.11
CA ASP A 233 -17.62 7.19 -3.32
C ASP A 233 -17.94 6.77 -4.76
N ALA A 234 -17.31 7.39 -5.76
CA ALA A 234 -17.48 7.02 -7.16
C ALA A 234 -16.98 5.59 -7.42
N MET A 235 -15.76 5.27 -6.95
CA MET A 235 -15.17 3.93 -7.07
C MET A 235 -16.02 2.89 -6.31
N VAL A 236 -16.51 3.21 -5.12
CA VAL A 236 -17.41 2.36 -4.32
C VAL A 236 -18.69 2.04 -5.11
N GLY A 237 -19.28 3.05 -5.76
CA GLY A 237 -20.47 2.88 -6.59
C GLY A 237 -20.22 1.96 -7.79
N GLU A 238 -19.08 2.09 -8.48
CA GLU A 238 -18.74 1.22 -9.60
C GLU A 238 -18.44 -0.21 -9.12
N VAL A 239 -17.69 -0.38 -8.02
CA VAL A 239 -17.42 -1.71 -7.46
C VAL A 239 -18.71 -2.41 -7.02
N GLY A 240 -19.68 -1.68 -6.48
CA GLY A 240 -21.00 -2.22 -6.14
C GLY A 240 -21.73 -2.88 -7.32
N LYS A 241 -21.56 -2.34 -8.54
CA LYS A 241 -22.14 -2.91 -9.76
C LYS A 241 -21.42 -4.19 -10.23
N LEU A 242 -20.16 -4.41 -9.84
CA LEU A 242 -19.36 -5.59 -10.19
C LEU A 242 -19.68 -6.81 -9.31
N ILE A 243 -20.16 -6.60 -8.10
CA ILE A 243 -20.47 -7.66 -7.13
C ILE A 243 -21.54 -8.58 -7.71
N GLY A 244 -21.27 -9.88 -7.68
CA GLY A 244 -22.14 -10.93 -8.26
C GLY A 244 -22.06 -11.06 -9.79
N LYS A 245 -21.24 -10.25 -10.49
CA LYS A 245 -21.07 -10.32 -11.95
C LYS A 245 -19.83 -11.11 -12.37
N ALA A 246 -18.77 -11.05 -11.56
CA ALA A 246 -17.53 -11.76 -11.79
C ALA A 246 -16.87 -12.10 -10.44
N PRO A 247 -15.95 -13.08 -10.39
CA PRO A 247 -15.05 -13.28 -9.24
C PRO A 247 -14.25 -12.04 -8.91
N ILE A 248 -14.24 -11.62 -7.64
CA ILE A 248 -13.53 -10.41 -7.18
C ILE A 248 -12.54 -10.77 -6.08
N LEU A 249 -11.29 -10.30 -6.23
CA LEU A 249 -10.29 -10.22 -5.18
C LEU A 249 -10.01 -8.75 -4.85
N GLY A 250 -10.30 -8.31 -3.63
CA GLY A 250 -9.93 -6.98 -3.13
C GLY A 250 -8.72 -7.03 -2.21
N ILE A 251 -7.71 -6.19 -2.44
CA ILE A 251 -6.47 -6.14 -1.65
C ILE A 251 -6.33 -4.73 -1.05
N CYS A 252 -6.14 -4.63 0.26
CA CYS A 252 -5.91 -3.41 1.03
C CYS A 252 -6.97 -2.34 0.75
N LEU A 253 -6.72 -1.28 -0.02
CA LEU A 253 -7.73 -0.31 -0.41
C LEU A 253 -8.90 -0.98 -1.15
N GLY A 254 -8.63 -1.95 -2.03
CA GLY A 254 -9.66 -2.72 -2.72
C GLY A 254 -10.57 -3.50 -1.78
N HIS A 255 -10.05 -3.99 -0.64
CA HIS A 255 -10.85 -4.55 0.44
C HIS A 255 -11.77 -3.50 1.07
N GLN A 256 -11.23 -2.31 1.40
CA GLN A 256 -12.00 -1.24 2.04
C GLN A 256 -13.12 -0.71 1.11
N VAL A 257 -12.83 -0.54 -0.18
CA VAL A 257 -13.81 -0.11 -1.18
C VAL A 257 -14.92 -1.17 -1.36
N ALA A 258 -14.55 -2.46 -1.45
CA ALA A 258 -15.52 -3.54 -1.53
C ALA A 258 -16.38 -3.64 -0.25
N ALA A 259 -15.77 -3.48 0.92
CA ALA A 259 -16.49 -3.47 2.20
C ALA A 259 -17.52 -2.33 2.25
N ARG A 260 -17.14 -1.11 1.82
CA ARG A 260 -18.05 0.02 1.71
C ARG A 260 -19.18 -0.23 0.73
N ALA A 261 -18.92 -0.85 -0.41
CA ALA A 261 -19.94 -1.25 -1.37
C ALA A 261 -20.94 -2.28 -0.81
N LEU A 262 -20.53 -3.04 0.22
CA LEU A 262 -21.34 -3.99 0.97
C LEU A 262 -22.01 -3.37 2.22
N GLY A 263 -21.89 -2.05 2.43
CA GLY A 263 -22.53 -1.31 3.51
C GLY A 263 -21.69 -1.09 4.77
N ALA A 264 -20.46 -1.61 4.81
CA ALA A 264 -19.56 -1.40 5.95
C ALA A 264 -19.05 0.04 6.06
N GLY A 265 -18.70 0.46 7.26
CA GLY A 265 -17.93 1.67 7.52
C GLY A 265 -16.43 1.47 7.39
N THR A 266 -15.68 2.58 7.46
CA THR A 266 -14.23 2.57 7.62
C THR A 266 -13.80 3.63 8.62
N PHE A 267 -12.73 3.38 9.35
CA PHE A 267 -12.20 4.31 10.35
C PHE A 267 -10.67 4.39 10.29
N LYS A 268 -10.13 5.54 10.70
CA LYS A 268 -8.68 5.75 10.75
C LYS A 268 -8.09 5.11 12.00
N LEU A 269 -7.04 4.31 11.82
CA LEU A 269 -6.24 3.77 12.93
C LEU A 269 -5.31 4.86 13.49
N PRO A 270 -5.03 4.89 14.78
CA PRO A 270 -4.18 5.94 15.38
C PRO A 270 -2.80 6.07 14.73
N PHE A 271 -2.18 4.94 14.34
CA PHE A 271 -0.87 4.93 13.67
C PHE A 271 -0.79 3.93 12.51
N GLY A 272 -1.90 3.27 12.18
CA GLY A 272 -1.97 2.27 11.11
C GLY A 272 -1.22 0.97 11.39
N HIS A 273 -1.35 0.02 10.48
CA HIS A 273 -0.56 -1.20 10.46
C HIS A 273 0.48 -1.10 9.34
N ARG A 274 1.78 -1.12 9.71
CA ARG A 274 2.90 -1.06 8.74
C ARG A 274 4.06 -1.91 9.23
N GLY A 275 4.32 -2.99 8.50
CA GLY A 275 5.36 -3.96 8.83
C GLY A 275 5.05 -5.35 8.30
N GLY A 276 6.01 -6.27 8.42
CA GLY A 276 5.90 -7.65 7.94
C GLY A 276 5.73 -8.69 9.06
N ASN A 277 5.09 -8.33 10.18
CA ASN A 277 5.06 -9.17 11.39
C ASN A 277 3.69 -9.17 12.11
N HIS A 278 2.60 -8.92 11.38
CA HIS A 278 1.25 -8.94 11.96
C HIS A 278 0.62 -10.32 11.80
N PRO A 279 0.22 -10.97 12.92
CA PRO A 279 -0.49 -12.24 12.87
C PRO A 279 -1.95 -12.01 12.49
N VAL A 280 -2.41 -12.69 11.46
CA VAL A 280 -3.80 -12.66 10.99
C VAL A 280 -4.36 -14.09 10.98
N GLN A 281 -5.57 -14.25 11.50
CA GLN A 281 -6.29 -15.50 11.50
C GLN A 281 -7.35 -15.52 10.40
N ASP A 282 -7.31 -16.54 9.54
CA ASP A 282 -8.43 -16.96 8.72
C ASP A 282 -9.45 -17.65 9.63
N VAL A 283 -10.59 -17.00 9.89
CA VAL A 283 -11.61 -17.51 10.83
C VAL A 283 -12.36 -18.73 10.29
N THR A 284 -12.29 -18.96 8.97
CA THR A 284 -12.96 -20.12 8.34
C THR A 284 -12.17 -21.42 8.54
N THR A 285 -10.85 -21.32 8.61
CA THR A 285 -9.96 -22.48 8.75
C THR A 285 -9.27 -22.55 10.11
N GLY A 286 -9.27 -21.45 10.86
CA GLY A 286 -8.51 -21.30 12.11
C GLY A 286 -7.00 -21.10 11.90
N LYS A 287 -6.52 -21.09 10.64
CA LYS A 287 -5.10 -20.90 10.31
C LYS A 287 -4.64 -19.49 10.65
N VAL A 288 -3.49 -19.36 11.30
CA VAL A 288 -2.81 -18.10 11.56
C VAL A 288 -1.58 -18.00 10.66
N THR A 289 -1.42 -16.86 10.02
CA THR A 289 -0.26 -16.53 9.18
C THR A 289 0.31 -15.17 9.56
N ILE A 290 1.59 -14.97 9.28
CA ILE A 290 2.22 -13.65 9.43
C ILE A 290 2.02 -12.88 8.12
N THR A 291 1.61 -11.60 8.24
CA THR A 291 1.22 -10.77 7.10
C THR A 291 2.09 -9.53 6.95
N ALA A 292 2.21 -9.07 5.71
CA ALA A 292 2.72 -7.74 5.38
C ALA A 292 1.57 -6.73 5.40
N GLN A 293 1.77 -5.61 6.09
CA GLN A 293 0.76 -4.58 6.30
C GLN A 293 1.28 -3.21 5.87
N ASN A 294 0.43 -2.44 5.20
CA ASN A 294 0.67 -1.02 4.91
C ASN A 294 -0.64 -0.28 4.70
N HIS A 295 -1.36 0.01 5.78
CA HIS A 295 -2.62 0.77 5.72
C HIS A 295 -2.83 1.64 6.96
N GLY A 296 -3.53 2.77 6.78
CA GLY A 296 -3.90 3.70 7.85
C GLY A 296 -5.36 3.57 8.29
N TYR A 297 -6.18 2.82 7.55
CA TYR A 297 -7.61 2.68 7.78
C TYR A 297 -7.97 1.20 7.92
N ALA A 298 -9.03 0.92 8.68
CA ALA A 298 -9.60 -0.41 8.85
C ALA A 298 -11.11 -0.38 8.56
N VAL A 299 -11.66 -1.55 8.26
CA VAL A 299 -13.10 -1.72 8.03
C VAL A 299 -13.81 -1.87 9.38
N ASP A 300 -14.89 -1.10 9.55
CA ASP A 300 -15.88 -1.31 10.60
C ASP A 300 -16.95 -2.27 10.05
N PRO A 301 -17.08 -3.48 10.61
CA PRO A 301 -18.03 -4.46 10.11
C PRO A 301 -19.48 -4.11 10.37
N ASP A 302 -19.76 -3.12 11.22
CA ASP A 302 -21.13 -2.66 11.49
C ASP A 302 -21.74 -2.12 10.19
N GLY A 303 -22.91 -2.64 9.81
CA GLY A 303 -23.58 -2.30 8.56
C GLY A 303 -23.30 -3.23 7.37
N LEU A 304 -22.39 -4.22 7.51
CA LEU A 304 -22.23 -5.25 6.48
C LEU A 304 -23.57 -5.95 6.21
N ASN A 305 -23.90 -6.11 4.94
CA ASN A 305 -25.11 -6.86 4.56
C ASN A 305 -25.01 -8.33 4.99
N SER A 306 -26.17 -8.99 5.14
CA SER A 306 -26.25 -10.37 5.68
C SER A 306 -25.60 -11.45 4.79
N SER A 307 -25.28 -11.15 3.53
CA SER A 307 -24.57 -12.08 2.63
C SER A 307 -23.05 -12.07 2.90
N ALA A 308 -22.53 -11.00 3.50
CA ALA A 308 -21.13 -10.86 3.84
C ALA A 308 -20.79 -11.42 5.24
N PHE A 309 -19.53 -11.82 5.40
CA PHE A 309 -18.98 -12.19 6.69
C PHE A 309 -17.49 -11.84 6.78
N VAL A 310 -17.02 -11.58 8.01
CA VAL A 310 -15.60 -11.36 8.28
C VAL A 310 -14.87 -12.68 8.14
N SER A 311 -13.91 -12.75 7.22
CA SER A 311 -13.14 -13.97 6.93
C SER A 311 -11.77 -13.99 7.59
N HIS A 312 -11.19 -12.81 7.88
CA HIS A 312 -9.87 -12.69 8.52
C HIS A 312 -9.88 -11.61 9.60
N ILE A 313 -9.13 -11.84 10.68
CA ILE A 313 -9.02 -10.94 11.84
C ILE A 313 -7.55 -10.78 12.23
N ASN A 314 -7.12 -9.57 12.53
CA ASN A 314 -5.83 -9.26 13.13
C ASN A 314 -5.83 -9.71 14.60
N LEU A 315 -4.83 -10.51 15.00
CA LEU A 315 -4.76 -10.99 16.36
C LEU A 315 -4.18 -10.00 17.36
N ASN A 316 -3.60 -8.89 16.90
CA ASN A 316 -3.07 -7.85 17.79
C ASN A 316 -4.18 -6.95 18.36
N ASP A 317 -5.18 -6.58 17.54
CA ASP A 317 -6.18 -5.58 17.91
C ASP A 317 -7.60 -5.90 17.45
N GLN A 318 -7.81 -7.10 16.88
CA GLN A 318 -9.11 -7.62 16.43
C GLN A 318 -9.74 -6.83 15.27
N THR A 319 -8.98 -6.03 14.55
CA THR A 319 -9.47 -5.36 13.35
C THR A 319 -9.79 -6.35 12.23
N VAL A 320 -10.73 -5.98 11.36
CA VAL A 320 -11.11 -6.79 10.19
C VAL A 320 -9.98 -6.80 9.18
N GLU A 321 -9.55 -7.99 8.82
CA GLU A 321 -8.46 -8.23 7.85
C GLU A 321 -8.93 -8.91 6.57
N GLY A 322 -10.22 -9.19 6.46
CA GLY A 322 -10.81 -9.75 5.25
C GLY A 322 -12.31 -9.97 5.36
N ILE A 323 -12.97 -9.89 4.22
CA ILE A 323 -14.41 -10.14 4.06
C ILE A 323 -14.62 -11.08 2.89
N ALA A 324 -15.62 -11.94 2.97
CA ALA A 324 -16.09 -12.77 1.87
C ALA A 324 -17.62 -12.79 1.81
N LEU A 325 -18.17 -13.14 0.66
CA LEU A 325 -19.59 -13.37 0.47
C LEU A 325 -19.91 -14.87 0.56
N ARG A 326 -21.11 -15.22 1.03
CA ARG A 326 -21.53 -16.61 1.24
C ARG A 326 -21.89 -17.32 -0.06
N HIS A 327 -22.41 -16.59 -1.04
CA HIS A 327 -23.00 -17.14 -2.26
C HIS A 327 -22.43 -16.55 -3.54
N GLU A 328 -21.81 -15.39 -3.48
CA GLU A 328 -21.16 -14.76 -4.64
C GLU A 328 -19.64 -14.87 -4.54
N PRO A 329 -18.95 -14.93 -5.68
CA PRO A 329 -17.49 -15.13 -5.70
C PRO A 329 -16.74 -13.83 -5.40
N LEU A 330 -16.75 -13.40 -4.14
CA LEU A 330 -15.99 -12.26 -3.65
C LEU A 330 -15.19 -12.65 -2.40
N MET A 331 -13.91 -12.34 -2.43
CA MET A 331 -13.01 -12.40 -1.29
C MET A 331 -12.14 -11.16 -1.21
N THR A 332 -11.88 -10.67 -0.02
CA THR A 332 -11.03 -9.50 0.17
C THR A 332 -10.10 -9.69 1.36
N ILE A 333 -8.94 -9.07 1.29
CA ILE A 333 -7.95 -9.05 2.37
C ILE A 333 -7.41 -7.64 2.57
N GLN A 334 -7.18 -7.25 3.83
CA GLN A 334 -6.61 -5.96 4.19
C GLN A 334 -5.08 -5.93 4.03
N TYR A 335 -4.44 -7.08 4.26
CA TYR A 335 -2.99 -7.24 4.17
C TYR A 335 -2.50 -7.47 2.73
N HIS A 336 -1.20 -7.38 2.54
CA HIS A 336 -0.54 -7.56 1.25
C HIS A 336 -0.10 -9.01 1.06
N SER A 337 -0.91 -9.82 0.36
CA SER A 337 -0.59 -11.24 0.06
C SER A 337 0.52 -11.40 -0.98
N GLU A 338 0.77 -10.36 -1.78
CA GLU A 338 1.88 -10.26 -2.71
C GLU A 338 3.22 -10.02 -2.00
N ALA A 339 3.22 -9.67 -0.70
CA ALA A 339 4.39 -9.25 0.06
C ALA A 339 5.13 -8.07 -0.59
N CYS A 340 6.45 -8.15 -0.76
CA CYS A 340 7.31 -7.14 -1.38
C CYS A 340 7.14 -5.72 -0.79
N PRO A 341 7.68 -5.51 0.45
CA PRO A 341 8.36 -6.48 1.29
C PRO A 341 7.40 -7.30 2.16
N GLY A 342 7.88 -8.44 2.65
CA GLY A 342 7.18 -9.20 3.68
C GLY A 342 7.25 -10.72 3.48
N PRO A 343 6.60 -11.47 4.39
CA PRO A 343 6.53 -12.91 4.34
C PRO A 343 5.62 -13.37 3.18
N LEU A 344 5.94 -14.54 2.60
CA LEU A 344 5.18 -15.16 1.51
C LEU A 344 4.10 -16.13 2.02
N ASP A 345 3.85 -16.18 3.31
CA ASP A 345 2.90 -17.10 3.96
C ASP A 345 1.49 -17.02 3.37
N ASN A 346 1.15 -15.89 2.78
CA ASN A 346 -0.19 -15.58 2.27
C ASN A 346 -0.28 -15.60 0.74
N ALA A 347 0.76 -16.02 0.01
CA ALA A 347 0.74 -16.10 -1.46
C ALA A 347 -0.38 -17.03 -1.98
N TYR A 348 -0.86 -17.97 -1.15
CA TYR A 348 -1.99 -18.87 -1.46
C TYR A 348 -3.33 -18.14 -1.72
N ILE A 349 -3.47 -16.87 -1.34
CA ILE A 349 -4.66 -16.06 -1.63
C ILE A 349 -4.85 -15.94 -3.16
N PHE A 350 -3.77 -15.79 -3.90
CA PHE A 350 -3.85 -15.79 -5.37
C PHE A 350 -4.29 -17.16 -5.91
N ASP A 351 -3.87 -18.25 -5.29
CA ASP A 351 -4.30 -19.60 -5.70
C ASP A 351 -5.81 -19.79 -5.46
N ARG A 352 -6.32 -19.35 -4.29
CA ARG A 352 -7.77 -19.31 -4.01
C ARG A 352 -8.54 -18.48 -5.03
N PHE A 353 -7.98 -17.34 -5.47
CA PHE A 353 -8.61 -16.51 -6.50
C PHE A 353 -8.68 -17.24 -7.84
N ILE A 354 -7.60 -17.94 -8.25
CA ILE A 354 -7.60 -18.79 -9.46
C ILE A 354 -8.66 -19.88 -9.36
N GLU A 355 -8.74 -20.58 -8.24
CA GLU A 355 -9.76 -21.61 -8.00
C GLU A 355 -11.19 -21.06 -8.09
N MET A 356 -11.41 -19.86 -7.54
CA MET A 356 -12.70 -19.18 -7.60
C MET A 356 -13.10 -18.85 -9.05
N MET A 357 -12.16 -18.34 -9.88
CA MET A 357 -12.40 -18.10 -11.32
C MET A 357 -12.71 -19.40 -12.07
N ALA A 358 -11.94 -20.47 -11.82
CA ALA A 358 -12.14 -21.77 -12.47
C ALA A 358 -13.53 -22.37 -12.14
N THR A 359 -13.97 -22.24 -10.88
CA THR A 359 -15.27 -22.74 -10.41
C THR A 359 -16.43 -22.05 -11.11
N VAL A 360 -16.40 -20.72 -11.24
CA VAL A 360 -17.44 -19.94 -11.93
C VAL A 360 -17.47 -20.27 -13.42
N ARG A 361 -16.31 -20.38 -14.06
CA ARG A 361 -16.19 -20.73 -15.49
C ARG A 361 -16.68 -22.15 -15.79
N GLY A 362 -16.46 -23.11 -14.88
CA GLY A 362 -16.92 -24.49 -15.01
C GLY A 362 -18.43 -24.70 -14.82
N GLY A 363 -19.18 -23.65 -14.50
CA GLY A 363 -20.64 -23.71 -14.32
C GLY A 363 -21.09 -24.40 -13.02
N VAL A 364 -20.19 -24.64 -12.10
CA VAL A 364 -20.52 -25.10 -10.74
C VAL A 364 -20.92 -23.86 -9.95
N ARG A 365 -22.22 -23.59 -9.85
CA ARG A 365 -22.82 -22.56 -9.01
C ARG A 365 -23.14 -23.10 -7.64
#